data_ec5d937de2daddcd69065dc676418667
#
_entry.id   ec5d937de2daddcd69065dc676418667
#
_cell.length_a   1.000
_cell.length_b   1.000
_cell.length_c   1.000
_cell.angle_alpha   90.00
_cell.angle_beta   90.00
_cell.angle_gamma   90.00
#
_symmetry.space_group_name_H-M   'P 1'
#
loop_
_entity.id
_entity.type
_entity.pdbx_description
1 polymer ?
#
loop_
_entity_poly.entity_id
_entity_poly.type
_entity_poly.pdbx_seq_one_letter_code
_entity_poly.pdbx_strand_id
1 'polypeptide(L)'
;MSVITFNAFSFLQKKLKEKNIEYSNVTINLELGTSAVDLIKKIQLSLDDVEVVFINGKVVPFDTLIKDKDRVALLPPGTPGPYRVLLGFKNKKLEK
;
A
#
# COMPACT_ATOMS: atom_id res chain seq x y z
N MET A 1 12.25 7.72 -14.50
CA MET A 1 11.66 7.88 -13.17
C MET A 1 10.15 7.67 -13.26
N SER A 2 9.58 7.02 -12.27
CA SER A 2 8.16 6.73 -12.28
C SER A 2 7.42 7.68 -11.34
N VAL A 3 6.25 8.11 -11.75
CA VAL A 3 5.37 8.94 -10.93
C VAL A 3 4.15 8.10 -10.58
N ILE A 4 3.91 7.94 -9.29
CA ILE A 4 2.78 7.12 -8.83
C ILE A 4 1.86 7.91 -7.92
N THR A 5 0.66 7.40 -7.72
CA THR A 5 -0.28 7.93 -6.74
C THR A 5 -0.32 6.96 -5.57
N PHE A 6 -0.11 7.47 -4.36
CA PHE A 6 0.00 6.66 -3.16
C PHE A 6 -1.12 6.96 -2.18
N ASN A 7 -1.66 5.91 -1.58
CA ASN A 7 -2.64 6.02 -0.51
C ASN A 7 -2.34 5.00 0.58
N ALA A 8 -2.56 5.39 1.82
CA ALA A 8 -2.50 4.48 2.95
C ALA A 8 -3.86 4.51 3.66
N PHE A 9 -4.23 3.38 4.25
CA PHE A 9 -5.55 3.23 4.86
C PHE A 9 -5.45 2.87 6.33
N SER A 10 -6.56 3.11 7.04
CA SER A 10 -6.71 2.72 8.43
C SER A 10 -5.62 3.36 9.30
N PHE A 11 -5.10 2.66 10.30
CA PHE A 11 -4.15 3.29 11.21
C PHE A 11 -2.75 3.53 10.60
N LEU A 12 -2.51 3.09 9.37
CA LEU A 12 -1.30 3.52 8.68
C LEU A 12 -1.31 5.03 8.47
N GLN A 13 -2.49 5.61 8.28
CA GLN A 13 -2.61 7.06 8.14
C GLN A 13 -2.10 7.76 9.38
N LYS A 14 -2.43 7.25 10.56
CA LYS A 14 -1.97 7.83 11.81
C LYS A 14 -0.45 7.74 11.91
N LYS A 15 0.12 6.59 11.58
CA LYS A 15 1.58 6.43 11.64
C LYS A 15 2.29 7.40 10.73
N LEU A 16 1.79 7.56 9.51
CA LEU A 16 2.41 8.47 8.55
C LEU A 16 2.23 9.92 8.98
N LYS A 17 1.07 10.26 9.53
CA LYS A 17 0.82 11.61 10.00
C LYS A 17 1.81 11.97 11.11
N GLU A 18 2.10 11.03 12.00
CA GLU A 18 3.05 11.28 13.09
C GLU A 18 4.45 11.54 12.57
N LYS A 19 4.76 11.07 11.37
CA LYS A 19 6.05 11.28 10.73
C LYS A 19 6.04 12.42 9.74
N ASN A 20 4.93 13.17 9.68
CA ASN A 20 4.75 14.27 8.74
C ASN A 20 4.83 13.81 7.28
N ILE A 21 4.35 12.60 7.01
CA ILE A 21 4.31 12.04 5.66
C ILE A 21 2.85 12.04 5.19
N GLU A 22 2.62 12.58 4.00
CA GLU A 22 1.29 12.58 3.42
C GLU A 22 0.88 11.16 3.03
N TYR A 23 -0.42 10.87 3.08
CA TYR A 23 -0.90 9.51 2.91
C TYR A 23 -2.17 9.37 2.07
N SER A 24 -2.65 10.45 1.47
CA SER A 24 -3.89 10.39 0.70
C SER A 24 -3.69 11.06 -0.65
N ASN A 25 -3.86 10.28 -1.72
CA ASN A 25 -3.70 10.75 -3.10
C ASN A 25 -2.39 11.52 -3.31
N VAL A 26 -1.31 10.96 -2.76
CA VAL A 26 -0.01 11.62 -2.80
C VAL A 26 0.72 11.22 -4.06
N THR A 27 1.31 12.21 -4.74
CA THR A 27 2.16 11.94 -5.89
C THR A 27 3.58 11.70 -5.39
N ILE A 28 4.14 10.55 -5.75
CA ILE A 28 5.50 10.19 -5.35
C ILE A 28 6.32 9.85 -6.58
N ASN A 29 7.54 10.36 -6.63
CA ASN A 29 8.50 10.03 -7.68
C ASN A 29 9.34 8.86 -7.22
N LEU A 30 9.43 7.81 -8.04
CA LEU A 30 10.20 6.62 -7.73
C LEU A 30 11.23 6.36 -8.83
N GLU A 31 12.35 5.78 -8.45
CA GLU A 31 13.31 5.34 -9.43
C GLU A 31 12.80 4.08 -10.13
N LEU A 32 13.26 3.85 -11.35
CA LEU A 32 12.90 2.64 -12.08
C LEU A 32 13.37 1.43 -11.29
N GLY A 33 12.54 0.39 -11.27
CA GLY A 33 12.90 -0.83 -10.56
C GLY A 33 12.54 -0.82 -9.09
N THR A 34 11.83 0.20 -8.61
CA THR A 34 11.39 0.24 -7.22
C THR A 34 10.26 -0.77 -7.01
N SER A 35 10.42 -1.63 -6.02
CA SER A 35 9.38 -2.60 -5.67
C SER A 35 8.48 -2.03 -4.57
N ALA A 36 7.37 -2.74 -4.29
CA ALA A 36 6.49 -2.36 -3.20
C ALA A 36 7.25 -2.34 -1.87
N VAL A 37 8.13 -3.32 -1.64
CA VAL A 37 8.96 -3.35 -0.43
C VAL A 37 9.80 -2.07 -0.33
N ASP A 38 10.41 -1.66 -1.44
CA ASP A 38 11.24 -0.47 -1.45
C ASP A 38 10.43 0.77 -1.12
N LEU A 39 9.21 0.86 -1.64
CA LEU A 39 8.33 1.98 -1.34
C LEU A 39 7.96 2.01 0.13
N ILE A 40 7.64 0.86 0.71
CA ILE A 40 7.28 0.78 2.13
C ILE A 40 8.42 1.33 2.99
N LYS A 41 9.63 0.95 2.66
CA LYS A 41 10.81 1.42 3.38
C LYS A 41 11.04 2.91 3.16
N LYS A 42 10.81 3.38 1.95
CA LYS A 42 11.01 4.79 1.62
C LYS A 42 10.11 5.70 2.44
N ILE A 43 8.89 5.26 2.73
CA ILE A 43 7.96 6.05 3.53
C ILE A 43 8.07 5.74 5.01
N GLN A 44 9.17 5.08 5.40
CA GLN A 44 9.52 4.85 6.82
C GLN A 44 8.55 3.93 7.55
N LEU A 45 7.96 3.00 6.83
CA LEU A 45 7.17 1.93 7.44
C LEU A 45 7.98 0.65 7.42
N SER A 46 7.67 -0.27 8.34
CA SER A 46 8.26 -1.59 8.30
C SER A 46 7.33 -2.54 7.56
N LEU A 47 7.86 -3.68 7.16
CA LEU A 47 7.02 -4.69 6.49
C LEU A 47 5.93 -5.21 7.41
N ASP A 48 6.17 -5.19 8.72
CA ASP A 48 5.16 -5.61 9.68
C ASP A 48 4.00 -4.63 9.78
N ASP A 49 4.19 -3.40 9.34
CA ASP A 49 3.13 -2.40 9.37
C ASP A 49 2.13 -2.58 8.23
N VAL A 50 2.48 -3.36 7.22
CA VAL A 50 1.66 -3.50 6.02
C VAL A 50 1.31 -4.96 5.81
N GLU A 51 0.03 -5.26 5.70
CA GLU A 51 -0.41 -6.61 5.40
C GLU A 51 -0.54 -6.83 3.90
N VAL A 52 -1.04 -5.83 3.19
CA VAL A 52 -1.38 -6.00 1.78
C VAL A 52 -1.02 -4.77 0.99
N VAL A 53 -0.53 -5.00 -0.23
CA VAL A 53 -0.27 -3.95 -1.21
C VAL A 53 -1.23 -4.12 -2.36
N PHE A 54 -1.87 -3.02 -2.76
CA PHE A 54 -2.69 -2.96 -3.96
C PHE A 54 -1.98 -2.12 -5.00
N ILE A 55 -1.97 -2.59 -6.24
CA ILE A 55 -1.54 -1.75 -7.36
C ILE A 55 -2.66 -1.77 -8.38
N ASN A 56 -3.18 -0.59 -8.69
CA ASN A 56 -4.30 -0.41 -9.63
C ASN A 56 -5.51 -1.27 -9.24
N GLY A 57 -5.77 -1.37 -7.93
CA GLY A 57 -6.93 -2.09 -7.43
C GLY A 57 -6.75 -3.59 -7.30
N LYS A 58 -5.56 -4.10 -7.53
CA LYS A 58 -5.29 -5.53 -7.43
C LYS A 58 -4.29 -5.82 -6.33
N VAL A 59 -4.53 -6.90 -5.59
CA VAL A 59 -3.59 -7.35 -4.57
C VAL A 59 -2.36 -7.91 -5.25
N VAL A 60 -1.19 -7.48 -4.83
CA VAL A 60 0.06 -7.94 -5.42
C VAL A 60 1.06 -8.34 -4.33
N PRO A 61 2.04 -9.19 -4.67
CA PRO A 61 3.12 -9.53 -3.75
C PRO A 61 3.98 -8.30 -3.42
N PHE A 62 4.65 -8.33 -2.29
CA PHE A 62 5.47 -7.21 -1.84
C PHE A 62 6.66 -6.93 -2.76
N ASP A 63 7.12 -7.94 -3.50
CA ASP A 63 8.26 -7.76 -4.41
C ASP A 63 7.87 -7.31 -5.82
N THR A 64 6.58 -6.98 -6.01
CA THR A 64 6.11 -6.50 -7.31
C THR A 64 6.77 -5.17 -7.63
N LEU A 65 7.24 -5.03 -8.86
CA LEU A 65 7.81 -3.76 -9.30
C LEU A 65 6.69 -2.77 -9.59
N ILE A 66 6.91 -1.53 -9.18
CA ILE A 66 5.94 -0.45 -9.37
C ILE A 66 6.30 0.27 -10.66
N LYS A 67 5.29 0.54 -11.48
CA LYS A 67 5.48 1.17 -12.79
C LYS A 67 4.96 2.58 -12.77
N ASP A 68 5.38 3.35 -13.78
CA ASP A 68 4.92 4.71 -13.94
C ASP A 68 3.39 4.76 -14.00
N LYS A 69 2.82 5.72 -13.30
CA LYS A 69 1.37 5.99 -13.26
C LYS A 69 0.58 4.95 -12.48
N ASP A 70 1.25 4.03 -11.78
CA ASP A 70 0.55 3.07 -10.93
C ASP A 70 -0.10 3.79 -9.75
N ARG A 71 -1.21 3.21 -9.30
CA ARG A 71 -1.89 3.66 -8.09
C ARG A 71 -1.63 2.62 -7.01
N VAL A 72 -0.88 3.00 -6.00
CA VAL A 72 -0.43 2.08 -4.95
C VAL A 72 -1.17 2.39 -3.66
N ALA A 73 -1.72 1.36 -3.04
CA ALA A 73 -2.41 1.49 -1.76
C ALA A 73 -1.88 0.46 -0.77
N LEU A 74 -1.77 0.86 0.48
CA LEU A 74 -1.27 -0.01 1.54
C LEU A 74 -2.32 -0.20 2.61
N LEU A 75 -2.47 -1.44 3.09
CA LEU A 75 -3.38 -1.78 4.17
C LEU A 75 -2.61 -2.39 5.33
N PRO A 76 -2.92 -1.98 6.57
CA PRO A 76 -2.28 -2.57 7.74
C PRO A 76 -2.93 -3.89 8.13
N PRO A 77 -2.25 -4.70 8.96
CA PRO A 77 -2.86 -5.89 9.51
C PRO A 77 -4.07 -5.53 10.37
N GLY A 78 -5.04 -6.41 10.41
CA GLY A 78 -6.23 -6.20 11.25
C GLY A 78 -7.27 -5.28 10.64
N THR A 79 -7.17 -4.99 9.35
CA THR A 79 -8.20 -4.20 8.67
C THR A 79 -9.56 -4.86 8.81
N PRO A 80 -10.61 -4.11 9.17
CA PRO A 80 -11.94 -4.70 9.37
C PRO A 80 -12.44 -5.48 8.17
N GLY A 81 -13.24 -6.52 8.44
CA GLY A 81 -13.76 -7.40 7.42
C GLY A 81 -14.50 -6.70 6.29
N PRO A 82 -15.43 -5.78 6.58
CA PRO A 82 -16.16 -5.08 5.51
C PRO A 82 -15.23 -4.35 4.56
N TYR A 83 -14.19 -3.76 5.10
CA TYR A 83 -13.22 -3.05 4.30
C TYR A 83 -12.45 -4.01 3.39
N ARG A 84 -12.09 -5.18 3.92
CA ARG A 84 -11.41 -6.20 3.13
C ARG A 84 -12.29 -6.69 2.00
N VAL A 85 -13.58 -6.83 2.24
CA VAL A 85 -14.52 -7.25 1.20
C VAL A 85 -14.53 -6.24 0.07
N LEU A 86 -14.59 -4.96 0.40
CA LEU A 86 -14.59 -3.91 -0.61
C LEU A 86 -13.32 -3.93 -1.44
N LEU A 87 -12.22 -4.40 -0.87
CA LEU A 87 -10.94 -4.42 -1.54
C LEU A 87 -10.60 -5.78 -2.15
N GLY A 88 -11.57 -6.72 -2.12
CA GLY A 88 -11.40 -7.98 -2.80
C GLY A 88 -10.82 -9.10 -1.97
N PHE A 89 -10.87 -9.02 -0.66
CA PHE A 89 -10.30 -10.04 0.22
C PHE A 89 -11.28 -11.11 0.64
N LYS A 90 -12.54 -10.98 0.30
CA LYS A 90 -13.56 -11.89 0.83
C LYS A 90 -13.26 -13.34 0.52
N ASN A 91 -12.74 -13.61 -0.66
CA ASN A 91 -12.49 -14.99 -1.05
C ASN A 91 -11.40 -15.64 -0.20
N LYS A 92 -10.39 -14.87 0.14
CA LYS A 92 -9.32 -15.37 0.98
C LYS A 92 -9.85 -15.78 2.35
N LYS A 93 -10.76 -15.01 2.89
CA LYS A 93 -11.33 -15.32 4.19
C LYS A 93 -12.18 -16.57 4.15
N LEU A 94 -12.91 -16.76 3.07
CA LEU A 94 -13.79 -17.90 2.95
C LEU A 94 -13.04 -19.21 2.75
N GLU A 95 -11.82 -19.13 2.30
CA GLU A 95 -11.01 -20.31 2.06
C GLU A 95 -10.49 -20.97 3.31
N LYS A 96 -10.70 -20.34 4.44
CA LYS A 96 -10.29 -20.92 5.71
C LYS A 96 -11.29 -21.94 6.27
#